data_4d5c1007dbd08e7cd4bd8f49b85b49c6
#
_entry.id   4d5c1007dbd08e7cd4bd8f49b85b49c6
#
_cell.length_a   1.000
_cell.length_b   1.000
_cell.length_c   1.000
_cell.angle_alpha   90.00
_cell.angle_beta   90.00
_cell.angle_gamma   90.00
#
_symmetry.space_group_name_H-M   'P 1'
#
loop_
_entity.id
_entity.type
_entity.pdbx_description
1 polymer ?
#
loop_
_entity_poly.entity_id
_entity_poly.type
_entity_poly.pdbx_seq_one_letter_code
_entity_poly.pdbx_strand_id
1 'polypeptide(L)'
;MKDSGCNLKFILLGVGYHSPELEAMKAKMHELGLEDSIRLEPWISHADCQEFVRKSLFYISTALYEGLPLAIIEAMANGKAIIASDVVGNKDCVRNGENGYLLPLDEDAYADKIIQLVNDKELRTSMEEKSRALFLEEFFIENRIKYLQNQYNMVYNLRYGGKSCPPKD
;
A
#
# COMPACT_ATOMS: atom_id res chain seq x y z
N MET A 1 6.06 -1.01 21.84
CA MET A 1 6.16 -2.28 21.07
C MET A 1 7.17 -3.27 21.66
N LYS A 2 8.39 -2.87 22.10
CA LYS A 2 9.28 -3.78 22.84
C LYS A 2 8.62 -4.37 24.09
N ASP A 3 7.80 -3.61 24.76
CA ASP A 3 7.12 -4.01 26.00
C ASP A 3 5.91 -4.94 25.79
N SER A 4 5.42 -5.09 24.56
CA SER A 4 4.28 -5.95 24.22
C SER A 4 4.65 -7.39 23.89
N GLY A 5 5.95 -7.77 23.93
CA GLY A 5 6.44 -9.10 23.61
C GLY A 5 6.33 -9.50 22.13
N CYS A 6 5.94 -8.56 21.26
CA CYS A 6 5.86 -8.79 19.81
C CYS A 6 7.25 -8.71 19.15
N ASN A 7 7.73 -9.84 18.66
CA ASN A 7 8.97 -9.90 17.88
C ASN A 7 8.70 -9.63 16.40
N LEU A 8 8.49 -8.36 16.06
CA LEU A 8 8.27 -7.90 14.68
C LEU A 8 9.56 -7.40 14.05
N LYS A 9 9.70 -7.64 12.75
CA LYS A 9 10.74 -7.03 11.93
C LYS A 9 10.08 -6.12 10.91
N PHE A 10 10.52 -4.88 10.86
CA PHE A 10 10.12 -3.91 9.86
C PHE A 10 11.18 -3.86 8.77
N ILE A 11 10.73 -3.80 7.52
CA ILE A 11 11.62 -3.65 6.37
C ILE A 11 11.22 -2.36 5.67
N LEU A 12 12.14 -1.40 5.62
CA LEU A 12 11.98 -0.15 4.89
C LEU A 12 12.68 -0.32 3.53
N LEU A 13 11.90 -0.30 2.47
CA LEU A 13 12.38 -0.49 1.10
C LEU A 13 12.68 0.85 0.44
N GLY A 14 13.69 0.88 -0.43
CA GLY A 14 14.00 2.07 -1.24
C GLY A 14 14.76 3.17 -0.49
N VAL A 15 15.36 2.86 0.63
CA VAL A 15 16.17 3.83 1.39
C VAL A 15 17.48 4.08 0.63
N GLY A 16 17.52 5.17 -0.14
CA GLY A 16 18.69 5.51 -0.97
C GLY A 16 19.91 5.95 -0.16
N TYR A 17 21.13 5.61 -0.64
CA TYR A 17 22.39 6.06 -0.05
C TYR A 17 22.55 7.59 -0.04
N HIS A 18 21.73 8.30 -0.82
CA HIS A 18 21.74 9.77 -0.91
C HIS A 18 20.56 10.42 -0.20
N SER A 19 19.77 9.66 0.58
CA SER A 19 18.76 10.26 1.44
C SER A 19 19.46 11.05 2.54
N PRO A 20 19.32 12.38 2.63
CA PRO A 20 19.93 13.17 3.69
C PRO A 20 19.45 12.74 5.08
N GLU A 21 18.33 12.02 5.15
CA GLU A 21 17.72 11.55 6.39
C GLU A 21 18.22 10.17 6.81
N LEU A 22 18.97 9.44 5.97
CA LEU A 22 19.42 8.08 6.26
C LEU A 22 20.26 8.01 7.54
N GLU A 23 21.21 8.92 7.71
CA GLU A 23 22.08 8.92 8.89
C GLU A 23 21.31 9.33 10.15
N ALA A 24 20.37 10.27 10.04
CA ALA A 24 19.46 10.62 11.13
C ALA A 24 18.58 9.43 11.54
N MET A 25 18.06 8.68 10.55
CA MET A 25 17.27 7.47 10.79
C MET A 25 18.10 6.38 11.49
N LYS A 26 19.33 6.11 11.05
CA LYS A 26 20.24 5.16 11.69
C LYS A 26 20.56 5.58 13.14
N ALA A 27 20.86 6.86 13.34
CA ALA A 27 21.11 7.39 14.69
C ALA A 27 19.90 7.20 15.61
N LYS A 28 18.69 7.45 15.11
CA LYS A 28 17.46 7.23 15.86
C LYS A 28 17.20 5.75 16.14
N MET A 29 17.45 4.87 15.18
CA MET A 29 17.38 3.42 15.40
C MET A 29 18.33 2.98 16.51
N HIS A 30 19.56 3.50 16.51
CA HIS A 30 20.55 3.21 17.54
C HIS A 30 20.13 3.74 18.93
N GLU A 31 19.70 5.00 19.00
CA GLU A 31 19.18 5.60 20.24
C GLU A 31 18.07 4.76 20.88
N LEU A 32 17.19 4.21 20.06
CA LEU A 32 16.05 3.40 20.48
C LEU A 32 16.37 1.89 20.60
N GLY A 33 17.59 1.46 20.23
CA GLY A 33 18.02 0.07 20.19
C GLY A 33 17.13 -0.81 19.29
N LEU A 34 16.85 -0.33 18.07
CA LEU A 34 15.95 -0.95 17.10
C LEU A 34 16.69 -1.62 15.93
N GLU A 35 18.01 -1.71 15.95
CA GLU A 35 18.84 -2.22 14.86
C GLU A 35 18.47 -3.65 14.47
N ASP A 36 18.09 -4.47 15.45
CA ASP A 36 17.63 -5.84 15.22
C ASP A 36 16.18 -5.94 14.75
N SER A 37 15.41 -4.86 14.91
CA SER A 37 13.96 -4.83 14.61
C SER A 37 13.63 -4.13 13.28
N ILE A 38 14.53 -3.27 12.79
CA ILE A 38 14.33 -2.51 11.57
C ILE A 38 15.46 -2.82 10.59
N ARG A 39 15.09 -3.27 9.40
CA ARG A 39 16.02 -3.49 8.29
C ARG A 39 15.81 -2.41 7.24
N LEU A 40 16.87 -1.72 6.88
CA LEU A 40 16.89 -0.75 5.80
C LEU A 40 17.40 -1.43 4.54
N GLU A 41 16.57 -1.51 3.51
CA GLU A 41 16.94 -2.05 2.21
C GLU A 41 17.17 -0.92 1.22
N PRO A 42 18.34 -0.88 0.55
CA PRO A 42 18.59 0.09 -0.50
C PRO A 42 17.68 -0.16 -1.70
N TRP A 43 17.96 0.52 -2.82
CA TRP A 43 17.31 0.23 -4.08
C TRP A 43 17.48 -1.24 -4.47
N ILE A 44 16.37 -1.93 -4.61
CA ILE A 44 16.28 -3.32 -5.04
C ILE A 44 15.41 -3.39 -6.31
N SER A 45 15.45 -4.53 -7.00
CA SER A 45 14.60 -4.73 -8.17
C SER A 45 13.11 -4.73 -7.78
N HIS A 46 12.24 -4.37 -8.73
CA HIS A 46 10.79 -4.44 -8.50
C HIS A 46 10.36 -5.86 -8.12
N ALA A 47 10.96 -6.91 -8.72
CA ALA A 47 10.66 -8.30 -8.39
C ALA A 47 11.00 -8.62 -6.93
N ASP A 48 12.16 -8.18 -6.44
CA ASP A 48 12.55 -8.38 -5.05
C ASP A 48 11.63 -7.60 -4.10
N CYS A 49 11.23 -6.38 -4.49
CA CYS A 49 10.27 -5.57 -3.73
C CYS A 49 8.94 -6.31 -3.56
N GLN A 50 8.40 -6.87 -4.65
CA GLN A 50 7.17 -7.66 -4.64
C GLN A 50 7.30 -8.92 -3.76
N GLU A 51 8.48 -9.54 -3.74
CA GLU A 51 8.73 -10.71 -2.90
C GLU A 51 8.72 -10.35 -1.40
N PHE A 52 9.29 -9.20 -1.01
CA PHE A 52 9.18 -8.69 0.36
C PHE A 52 7.73 -8.40 0.74
N VAL A 53 6.99 -7.72 -0.13
CA VAL A 53 5.57 -7.43 0.10
C VAL A 53 4.78 -8.73 0.23
N ARG A 54 4.99 -9.70 -0.65
CA ARG A 54 4.30 -10.99 -0.61
C ARG A 54 4.53 -11.74 0.70
N LYS A 55 5.73 -11.68 1.27
CA LYS A 55 6.10 -12.33 2.54
C LYS A 55 5.72 -11.55 3.78
N SER A 56 5.39 -10.27 3.66
CA SER A 56 5.02 -9.46 4.82
C SER A 56 3.66 -9.88 5.41
N LEU A 57 3.45 -9.56 6.68
CA LEU A 57 2.15 -9.73 7.34
C LEU A 57 1.14 -8.71 6.85
N PHE A 58 1.53 -7.45 6.73
CA PHE A 58 0.73 -6.33 6.26
C PHE A 58 1.65 -5.23 5.74
N TYR A 59 1.08 -4.22 5.09
CA TYR A 59 1.80 -3.09 4.55
C TYR A 59 1.53 -1.82 5.36
N ILE A 60 2.58 -1.01 5.58
CA ILE A 60 2.48 0.25 6.32
C ILE A 60 2.96 1.40 5.42
N SER A 61 2.20 2.50 5.41
CA SER A 61 2.60 3.77 4.81
C SER A 61 2.40 4.91 5.80
N THR A 62 3.45 5.71 6.00
CA THR A 62 3.43 6.93 6.83
C THR A 62 3.62 8.18 5.97
N ALA A 63 3.15 8.17 4.73
CA ALA A 63 3.32 9.26 3.80
C ALA A 63 2.62 10.53 4.30
N LEU A 64 3.30 11.68 4.18
CA LEU A 64 2.71 12.98 4.46
C LEU A 64 1.78 13.47 3.35
N TYR A 65 1.99 12.99 2.14
CA TYR A 65 1.23 13.31 0.96
C TYR A 65 1.31 12.16 -0.05
N GLU A 66 0.18 11.84 -0.67
CA GLU A 66 0.08 10.89 -1.79
C GLU A 66 -0.97 11.37 -2.79
N GLY A 67 -0.67 11.24 -4.07
CA GLY A 67 -1.64 11.44 -5.15
C GLY A 67 -2.35 10.12 -5.50
N LEU A 68 -1.58 9.14 -5.97
CA LEU A 68 -2.01 7.76 -6.18
C LEU A 68 -0.91 6.84 -5.64
N PRO A 69 -1.11 6.16 -4.50
CA PRO A 69 -0.08 5.39 -3.83
C PRO A 69 0.14 4.03 -4.49
N LEU A 70 0.96 3.98 -5.55
CA LEU A 70 1.24 2.74 -6.29
C LEU A 70 1.71 1.60 -5.39
N ALA A 71 2.51 1.90 -4.37
CA ALA A 71 3.00 0.89 -3.43
C ALA A 71 1.86 0.28 -2.59
N ILE A 72 0.85 1.05 -2.22
CA ILE A 72 -0.37 0.52 -1.57
C ILE A 72 -1.15 -0.35 -2.55
N ILE A 73 -1.34 0.10 -3.80
CA ILE A 73 -2.03 -0.69 -4.84
C ILE A 73 -1.31 -2.02 -5.09
N GLU A 74 0.02 -2.02 -5.12
CA GLU A 74 0.84 -3.22 -5.24
C GLU A 74 0.70 -4.15 -4.02
N ALA A 75 0.63 -3.59 -2.81
CA ALA A 75 0.36 -4.36 -1.60
C ALA A 75 -1.05 -4.97 -1.62
N MET A 76 -2.06 -4.23 -2.07
CA MET A 76 -3.42 -4.74 -2.30
C MET A 76 -3.45 -5.85 -3.34
N ALA A 77 -2.67 -5.73 -4.42
CA ALA A 77 -2.50 -6.77 -5.44
C ALA A 77 -1.92 -8.07 -4.84
N ASN A 78 -1.11 -7.97 -3.80
CA ASN A 78 -0.58 -9.09 -3.05
C ASN A 78 -1.49 -9.54 -1.87
N GLY A 79 -2.70 -8.98 -1.79
CA GLY A 79 -3.66 -9.32 -0.72
C GLY A 79 -3.15 -8.95 0.67
N LYS A 80 -2.55 -7.76 0.85
CA LYS A 80 -2.10 -7.32 2.17
C LYS A 80 -3.11 -6.41 2.83
N ALA A 81 -3.30 -6.59 4.13
CA ALA A 81 -3.95 -5.58 4.95
C ALA A 81 -3.08 -4.31 4.99
N ILE A 82 -3.71 -3.14 5.01
CA ILE A 82 -3.01 -1.85 4.88
C ILE A 82 -3.15 -1.03 6.16
N ILE A 83 -2.06 -0.46 6.65
CA ILE A 83 -2.09 0.62 7.65
C ILE A 83 -1.48 1.84 6.96
N ALA A 84 -2.25 2.90 6.78
CA ALA A 84 -1.79 4.07 6.05
C ALA A 84 -2.20 5.38 6.75
N SER A 85 -1.45 6.45 6.46
CA SER A 85 -1.81 7.80 6.89
C SER A 85 -3.09 8.28 6.21
N ASP A 86 -3.89 9.06 6.92
CA ASP A 86 -5.15 9.64 6.44
C ASP A 86 -4.90 10.84 5.51
N VAL A 87 -4.29 10.57 4.34
CA VAL A 87 -4.05 11.55 3.28
C VAL A 87 -4.90 11.24 2.04
N VAL A 88 -5.05 12.21 1.16
CA VAL A 88 -6.01 12.17 0.04
C VAL A 88 -5.85 10.91 -0.81
N GLY A 89 -4.67 10.63 -1.34
CA GLY A 89 -4.46 9.48 -2.22
C GLY A 89 -4.65 8.11 -1.54
N ASN A 90 -4.38 8.01 -0.23
CA ASN A 90 -4.57 6.77 0.50
C ASN A 90 -6.07 6.43 0.67
N LYS A 91 -6.94 7.45 0.75
CA LYS A 91 -8.41 7.28 0.82
C LYS A 91 -9.00 6.61 -0.41
N ASP A 92 -8.34 6.75 -1.55
CA ASP A 92 -8.80 6.09 -2.78
C ASP A 92 -8.52 4.58 -2.76
N CYS A 93 -7.56 4.14 -1.96
CA CYS A 93 -7.11 2.74 -1.89
C CYS A 93 -7.58 2.02 -0.63
N VAL A 94 -7.71 2.74 0.49
CA VAL A 94 -7.99 2.13 1.81
C VAL A 94 -9.39 2.48 2.27
N ARG A 95 -10.21 1.46 2.50
CA ARG A 95 -11.52 1.55 3.14
C ARG A 95 -11.33 1.25 4.62
N ASN A 96 -11.38 2.31 5.43
CA ASN A 96 -11.06 2.24 6.87
C ASN A 96 -11.90 1.19 7.61
N GLY A 97 -11.24 0.21 8.23
CA GLY A 97 -11.88 -0.91 8.92
C GLY A 97 -12.26 -2.09 8.03
N GLU A 98 -12.12 -2.00 6.68
CA GLU A 98 -12.47 -3.07 5.74
C GLU A 98 -11.23 -3.80 5.20
N ASN A 99 -10.36 -3.10 4.47
CA ASN A 99 -9.11 -3.63 3.94
C ASN A 99 -7.87 -3.10 4.63
N GLY A 100 -8.04 -2.27 5.66
CA GLY A 100 -6.96 -1.65 6.41
C GLY A 100 -7.44 -0.51 7.29
N TYR A 101 -6.50 0.31 7.72
CA TYR A 101 -6.73 1.47 8.57
C TYR A 101 -6.14 2.73 7.96
N LEU A 102 -6.92 3.83 8.03
CA LEU A 102 -6.46 5.19 7.78
C LEU A 102 -6.29 5.89 9.14
N LEU A 103 -5.07 6.34 9.41
CA LEU A 103 -4.70 6.86 10.72
C LEU A 103 -4.10 8.27 10.62
N PRO A 104 -4.30 9.13 11.61
CA PRO A 104 -3.47 10.30 11.76
C PRO A 104 -2.00 9.86 11.90
N LEU A 105 -1.05 10.74 11.59
CA LEU A 105 0.38 10.47 11.82
C LEU A 105 0.69 10.59 13.32
N ASP A 106 0.23 9.59 14.06
CA ASP A 106 0.35 9.47 15.50
C ASP A 106 0.95 8.10 15.85
N GLU A 107 2.01 8.09 16.63
CA GLU A 107 2.79 6.89 16.93
C GLU A 107 1.96 5.84 17.69
N ASP A 108 1.12 6.26 18.62
CA ASP A 108 0.30 5.36 19.44
C ASP A 108 -0.81 4.73 18.59
N ALA A 109 -1.45 5.54 17.72
CA ALA A 109 -2.47 5.05 16.80
C ALA A 109 -1.92 3.95 15.87
N TYR A 110 -0.71 4.14 15.33
CA TYR A 110 -0.05 3.12 14.51
C TYR A 110 0.31 1.90 15.34
N ALA A 111 0.91 2.07 16.52
CA ALA A 111 1.30 0.98 17.40
C ALA A 111 0.11 0.09 17.76
N ASP A 112 -1.02 0.68 18.12
CA ASP A 112 -2.25 -0.04 18.46
C ASP A 112 -2.77 -0.89 17.30
N LYS A 113 -2.80 -0.34 16.08
CA LYS A 113 -3.28 -1.07 14.90
C LYS A 113 -2.30 -2.14 14.43
N ILE A 114 -1.01 -1.90 14.55
CA ILE A 114 0.02 -2.91 14.31
C ILE A 114 -0.15 -4.09 15.28
N ILE A 115 -0.27 -3.83 16.57
CA ILE A 115 -0.46 -4.86 17.61
C ILE A 115 -1.76 -5.62 17.35
N GLN A 116 -2.85 -4.92 17.01
CA GLN A 116 -4.12 -5.54 16.67
C GLN A 116 -3.98 -6.52 15.50
N LEU A 117 -3.39 -6.08 14.37
CA LEU A 117 -3.25 -6.94 13.19
C LEU A 117 -2.25 -8.09 13.40
N VAL A 118 -1.27 -7.94 14.29
CA VAL A 118 -0.36 -9.05 14.64
C VAL A 118 -1.09 -10.12 15.43
N ASN A 119 -1.89 -9.73 16.42
CA ASN A 119 -2.52 -10.65 17.37
C ASN A 119 -3.83 -11.25 16.82
N ASP A 120 -4.54 -10.53 15.97
CA ASP A 120 -5.81 -10.95 15.39
C ASP A 120 -5.62 -11.44 13.95
N LYS A 121 -5.35 -12.74 13.81
CA LYS A 121 -5.15 -13.38 12.51
C LYS A 121 -6.44 -13.38 11.68
N GLU A 122 -7.59 -13.55 12.30
CA GLU A 122 -8.88 -13.64 11.60
C GLU A 122 -9.22 -12.27 10.99
N LEU A 123 -9.12 -11.20 11.77
CA LEU A 123 -9.27 -9.84 11.30
C LEU A 123 -8.30 -9.53 10.15
N ARG A 124 -7.03 -9.87 10.32
CA ARG A 124 -6.01 -9.63 9.28
C ARG A 124 -6.35 -10.37 8.00
N THR A 125 -6.71 -11.66 8.07
CA THR A 125 -7.10 -12.45 6.90
C THR A 125 -8.33 -11.86 6.20
N SER A 126 -9.35 -11.44 6.95
CA SER A 126 -10.51 -10.76 6.40
C SER A 126 -10.13 -9.49 5.63
N MET A 127 -9.22 -8.67 6.19
CA MET A 127 -8.72 -7.46 5.52
C MET A 127 -7.88 -7.79 4.28
N GLU A 128 -7.10 -8.85 4.31
CA GLU A 128 -6.30 -9.33 3.17
C GLU A 128 -7.20 -9.72 1.98
N GLU A 129 -8.28 -10.45 2.25
CA GLU A 129 -9.27 -10.84 1.24
C GLU A 129 -9.98 -9.61 0.64
N LYS A 130 -10.42 -8.68 1.50
CA LYS A 130 -11.04 -7.42 1.06
C LYS A 130 -10.09 -6.56 0.23
N SER A 131 -8.83 -6.47 0.65
CA SER A 131 -7.78 -5.74 -0.07
C SER A 131 -7.59 -6.30 -1.48
N ARG A 132 -7.51 -7.62 -1.62
CA ARG A 132 -7.40 -8.27 -2.92
C ARG A 132 -8.63 -8.08 -3.79
N ALA A 133 -9.83 -8.19 -3.21
CA ALA A 133 -11.09 -7.98 -3.92
C ALA A 133 -11.18 -6.55 -4.47
N LEU A 134 -10.88 -5.55 -3.64
CA LEU A 134 -10.89 -4.14 -4.02
C LEU A 134 -9.88 -3.84 -5.12
N PHE A 135 -8.67 -4.43 -5.04
CA PHE A 135 -7.70 -4.32 -6.13
C PHE A 135 -8.25 -4.84 -7.46
N LEU A 136 -8.86 -6.03 -7.47
CA LEU A 136 -9.41 -6.62 -8.68
C LEU A 136 -10.56 -5.80 -9.26
N GLU A 137 -11.36 -5.18 -8.42
CA GLU A 137 -12.50 -4.36 -8.84
C GLU A 137 -12.05 -3.00 -9.39
N GLU A 138 -11.21 -2.27 -8.65
CA GLU A 138 -10.95 -0.86 -8.94
C GLU A 138 -9.63 -0.60 -9.67
N PHE A 139 -8.60 -1.45 -9.49
CA PHE A 139 -7.24 -1.17 -9.97
C PHE A 139 -6.72 -2.16 -11.01
N PHE A 140 -7.39 -3.30 -11.20
CA PHE A 140 -6.94 -4.30 -12.15
C PHE A 140 -7.03 -3.76 -13.58
N ILE A 141 -5.89 -3.75 -14.27
CA ILE A 141 -5.72 -3.03 -15.55
C ILE A 141 -6.74 -3.43 -16.61
N GLU A 142 -7.09 -4.72 -16.70
CA GLU A 142 -8.04 -5.20 -17.72
C GLU A 142 -9.45 -4.64 -17.49
N ASN A 143 -9.87 -4.49 -16.24
CA ASN A 143 -11.16 -3.88 -15.90
C ASN A 143 -11.14 -2.38 -16.20
N ARG A 144 -10.03 -1.70 -15.93
CA ARG A 144 -9.86 -0.27 -16.24
C ARG A 144 -9.83 0.00 -17.74
N ILE A 145 -9.17 -0.86 -18.52
CA ILE A 145 -9.17 -0.75 -19.99
C ILE A 145 -10.60 -0.89 -20.53
N LYS A 146 -11.35 -1.89 -20.09
CA LYS A 146 -12.76 -2.07 -20.52
C LYS A 146 -13.61 -0.86 -20.17
N TYR A 147 -13.46 -0.33 -18.96
CA TYR A 147 -14.16 0.88 -18.54
C TYR A 147 -13.82 2.06 -19.45
N LEU A 148 -12.56 2.34 -19.70
CA LEU A 148 -12.12 3.43 -20.59
C LEU A 148 -12.63 3.25 -22.02
N GLN A 149 -12.56 2.05 -22.58
CA GLN A 149 -13.10 1.76 -23.91
C GLN A 149 -14.60 2.09 -23.99
N ASN A 150 -15.37 1.72 -22.97
CA ASN A 150 -16.78 2.05 -22.91
C ASN A 150 -17.04 3.57 -22.85
N GLN A 151 -16.24 4.31 -22.06
CA GLN A 151 -16.34 5.77 -22.00
C GLN A 151 -16.01 6.41 -23.35
N TYR A 152 -14.93 5.99 -24.01
CA TYR A 152 -14.57 6.49 -25.34
C TYR A 152 -15.67 6.19 -26.37
N ASN A 153 -16.21 4.98 -26.37
CA ASN A 153 -17.30 4.61 -27.28
C ASN A 153 -18.56 5.46 -27.04
N MET A 154 -18.89 5.72 -25.77
CA MET A 154 -20.04 6.58 -25.42
C MET A 154 -19.84 8.00 -25.94
N VAL A 155 -18.70 8.61 -25.69
CA VAL A 155 -18.39 9.97 -26.17
C VAL A 155 -18.35 10.03 -27.70
N TYR A 156 -17.77 9.03 -28.36
CA TYR A 156 -17.72 8.92 -29.81
C TYR A 156 -19.13 8.84 -30.41
N ASN A 157 -19.99 7.98 -29.85
CA ASN A 157 -21.36 7.82 -30.30
C ASN A 157 -22.20 9.09 -30.12
N LEU A 158 -22.03 9.81 -29.01
CA LEU A 158 -22.67 11.10 -28.77
C LEU A 158 -22.28 12.15 -29.82
N ARG A 159 -21.01 12.16 -30.24
CA ARG A 159 -20.50 13.16 -31.21
C ARG A 159 -20.74 12.80 -32.66
N TYR A 160 -20.73 11.52 -33.01
CA TYR A 160 -20.75 11.05 -34.41
C TYR A 160 -21.96 10.16 -34.76
N GLY A 161 -22.98 10.10 -33.92
CA GLY A 161 -24.26 9.47 -34.28
C GLY A 161 -24.20 7.97 -34.46
N GLY A 162 -23.43 7.24 -33.67
CA GLY A 162 -23.46 5.75 -33.67
C GLY A 162 -22.69 5.08 -34.79
N LYS A 163 -21.83 5.80 -35.52
CA LYS A 163 -20.87 5.19 -36.46
C LYS A 163 -19.78 4.51 -35.63
N SER A 164 -19.52 3.24 -35.86
CA SER A 164 -18.42 2.51 -35.19
C SER A 164 -17.08 3.24 -35.43
N CYS A 165 -16.24 3.27 -34.39
CA CYS A 165 -14.87 3.76 -34.55
C CYS A 165 -14.17 2.93 -35.61
N PRO A 166 -13.55 3.52 -36.65
CA PRO A 166 -12.85 2.76 -37.66
C PRO A 166 -11.71 1.94 -37.02
N PRO A 167 -11.46 0.69 -37.45
CA PRO A 167 -10.30 -0.07 -37.00
C PRO A 167 -9.04 0.73 -37.31
N LYS A 168 -8.08 0.70 -36.37
CA LYS A 168 -6.73 1.22 -36.66
C LYS A 168 -6.05 0.24 -37.57
N ASP A 169 -5.63 0.71 -38.75
CA ASP A 169 -4.65 0.02 -39.61
C ASP A 169 -3.29 -0.05 -38.90
#